data_d16fbb12311ca3601415fb6540e5cc03
#
_entry.id   d16fbb12311ca3601415fb6540e5cc03
#
_cell.length_a   1.000
_cell.length_b   1.000
_cell.length_c   1.000
_cell.angle_alpha   90.00
_cell.angle_beta   90.00
_cell.angle_gamma   90.00
#
_symmetry.space_group_name_H-M   'P 1'
#
loop_
_entity.id
_entity.type
_entity.pdbx_description
1 polymer ?
#
loop_
_entity_poly.entity_id
_entity_poly.type
_entity_poly.pdbx_seq_one_letter_code
_entity_poly.pdbx_strand_id
1 'polypeptide(L)'
;RLLALKPDVTLSIAKTAQPAPGETLRYYYHENVYRPSAESHTFKEISQMGLEMLGAVGEAQVQQAVCLAARSLDALGAEWVLEVSHMGYLFGLFDALGVPDAARAKLLEKLREKNAHELRAAAGAAGLADAAADILCSVLSLCGSYADTLAKAAALCRNDAMRAAVAELEALAVPLEKAGGVIRLDMTLAGEMEYYNGLVFQGYLKALPRPLLKGGRYDLLMQKFTPGAGAIGFA
;
A
#
# COMPACT_ATOMS: atom_id res chain seq x y z
N ARG A 1 -0.11 -6.57 35.85
CA ARG A 1 0.25 -5.80 34.65
C ARG A 1 0.59 -6.81 33.54
N LEU A 2 -0.14 -6.74 32.43
CA LEU A 2 0.14 -7.59 31.27
C LEU A 2 1.28 -6.95 30.47
N LEU A 3 2.25 -7.77 30.07
CA LEU A 3 3.34 -7.41 29.15
C LEU A 3 3.17 -8.23 27.89
N ALA A 4 3.46 -7.62 26.75
CA ALA A 4 3.44 -8.27 25.46
C ALA A 4 4.72 -7.95 24.68
N LEU A 5 5.15 -8.88 23.83
CA LEU A 5 6.21 -8.62 22.85
C LEU A 5 5.70 -7.60 21.83
N LYS A 6 6.55 -6.65 21.46
CA LYS A 6 6.21 -5.58 20.48
C LYS A 6 6.14 -6.16 19.07
N PRO A 7 4.95 -6.24 18.44
CA PRO A 7 4.83 -6.80 17.09
C PRO A 7 5.10 -5.77 15.99
N ASP A 8 5.01 -4.47 16.32
CA ASP A 8 5.03 -3.36 15.37
C ASP A 8 5.46 -2.05 16.07
N VAL A 9 6.13 -1.17 15.35
CA VAL A 9 6.57 0.14 15.83
C VAL A 9 5.62 1.24 15.39
N THR A 10 5.05 1.15 14.18
CA THR A 10 4.18 2.16 13.57
C THR A 10 2.97 2.46 14.45
N LEU A 11 2.29 1.43 14.97
CA LEU A 11 1.15 1.59 15.87
C LEU A 11 1.52 2.33 17.16
N SER A 12 2.71 2.05 17.71
CA SER A 12 3.20 2.72 18.91
C SER A 12 3.48 4.20 18.65
N ILE A 13 4.06 4.53 17.50
CA ILE A 13 4.30 5.91 17.06
C ILE A 13 2.97 6.62 16.83
N ALA A 14 2.04 6.04 16.05
CA ALA A 14 0.74 6.62 15.74
C ALA A 14 -0.07 6.94 17.01
N LYS A 15 0.02 6.06 18.02
CA LYS A 15 -0.70 6.22 19.31
C LYS A 15 -0.13 7.37 20.16
N THR A 16 1.16 7.67 20.05
CA THR A 16 1.84 8.66 20.90
C THR A 16 2.07 9.99 20.19
N ALA A 17 2.06 10.01 18.85
CA ALA A 17 2.24 11.21 18.06
C ALA A 17 1.06 12.18 18.23
N GLN A 18 1.37 13.45 18.49
CA GLN A 18 0.40 14.53 18.64
C GLN A 18 0.81 15.70 17.74
N PRO A 19 0.62 15.59 16.41
CA PRO A 19 0.93 16.71 15.51
C PRO A 19 0.00 17.89 15.77
N ALA A 20 0.56 19.10 15.80
CA ALA A 20 -0.22 20.33 15.81
C ALA A 20 -0.95 20.51 14.45
N PRO A 21 -2.02 21.32 14.38
CA PRO A 21 -2.68 21.63 13.12
C PRO A 21 -1.69 22.20 12.06
N GLY A 22 -1.63 21.55 10.89
CA GLY A 22 -0.72 21.91 9.81
C GLY A 22 0.71 21.39 9.97
N GLU A 23 1.05 20.74 11.07
CA GLU A 23 2.36 20.16 11.31
C GLU A 23 2.48 18.76 10.69
N THR A 24 3.70 18.43 10.23
CA THR A 24 4.09 17.07 9.86
C THR A 24 5.22 16.61 10.75
N LEU A 25 4.94 15.69 11.65
CA LEU A 25 5.96 15.00 12.43
C LEU A 25 6.64 13.92 11.57
N ARG A 26 7.95 13.78 11.73
CA ARG A 26 8.76 12.80 11.01
C ARG A 26 9.55 12.00 12.01
N TYR A 27 9.36 10.69 12.00
CA TYR A 27 10.06 9.73 12.83
C TYR A 27 10.83 8.76 11.96
N TYR A 28 12.04 8.44 12.37
CA TYR A 28 12.75 7.26 11.91
C TYR A 28 13.07 6.39 13.12
N TYR A 29 13.13 5.09 12.90
CA TYR A 29 13.42 4.15 13.96
C TYR A 29 14.26 2.99 13.47
N HIS A 30 15.00 2.40 14.40
CA HIS A 30 15.67 1.13 14.26
C HIS A 30 15.40 0.35 15.54
N GLU A 31 14.53 -0.65 15.46
CA GLU A 31 13.97 -1.34 16.62
C GLU A 31 13.78 -2.82 16.34
N ASN A 32 13.81 -3.63 17.40
CA ASN A 32 13.45 -5.02 17.30
C ASN A 32 11.95 -5.22 17.49
N VAL A 33 11.35 -5.98 16.59
CA VAL A 33 9.96 -6.42 16.64
C VAL A 33 9.88 -7.95 16.71
N TYR A 34 8.79 -8.46 17.25
CA TYR A 34 8.62 -9.88 17.49
C TYR A 34 7.39 -10.37 16.75
N ARG A 35 7.57 -11.31 15.82
CA ARG A 35 6.49 -11.85 15.01
C ARG A 35 6.39 -13.36 15.17
N PRO A 36 5.15 -13.91 15.27
CA PRO A 36 4.99 -15.36 15.32
C PRO A 36 5.51 -16.01 14.04
N SER A 37 6.22 -17.09 14.18
CA SER A 37 6.66 -17.92 13.07
C SER A 37 5.70 -19.09 12.90
N ALA A 38 5.08 -19.21 11.72
CA ALA A 38 4.16 -20.31 11.42
C ALA A 38 4.86 -21.68 11.44
N GLU A 39 6.17 -21.71 11.12
CA GLU A 39 6.94 -22.95 11.03
C GLU A 39 7.38 -23.50 12.40
N SER A 40 7.75 -22.59 13.33
CA SER A 40 8.37 -22.99 14.61
C SER A 40 7.48 -22.80 15.83
N HIS A 41 6.28 -22.21 15.66
CA HIS A 41 5.36 -21.80 16.74
C HIS A 41 6.03 -20.94 17.82
N THR A 42 7.13 -20.26 17.46
CA THR A 42 7.90 -19.37 18.34
C THR A 42 7.82 -17.94 17.80
N PHE A 43 8.30 -16.97 18.57
CA PHE A 43 8.47 -15.61 18.10
C PHE A 43 9.87 -15.44 17.49
N LYS A 44 9.92 -14.88 16.28
CA LYS A 44 11.18 -14.42 15.67
C LYS A 44 11.38 -12.96 16.03
N GLU A 45 12.56 -12.65 16.52
CA GLU A 45 13.04 -11.28 16.66
C GLU A 45 13.54 -10.77 15.30
N ILE A 46 13.03 -9.63 14.88
CA ILE A 46 13.35 -9.02 13.59
C ILE A 46 13.82 -7.60 13.85
N SER A 47 15.03 -7.28 13.44
CA SER A 47 15.50 -5.89 13.41
C SER A 47 14.81 -5.16 12.26
N GLN A 48 14.07 -4.11 12.57
CA GLN A 48 13.27 -3.34 11.63
C GLN A 48 13.69 -1.88 11.65
N MET A 49 13.96 -1.31 10.47
CA MET A 49 14.15 0.12 10.29
C MET A 49 12.94 0.68 9.57
N GLY A 50 12.52 1.88 9.93
CA GLY A 50 11.39 2.51 9.27
C GLY A 50 11.36 4.01 9.42
N LEU A 51 10.48 4.61 8.62
CA LEU A 51 10.16 6.04 8.60
C LEU A 51 8.65 6.21 8.67
N GLU A 52 8.20 7.15 9.52
CA GLU A 52 6.79 7.53 9.63
C GLU A 52 6.66 9.06 9.54
N MET A 53 5.70 9.52 8.74
CA MET A 53 5.28 10.92 8.64
C MET A 53 3.82 11.02 9.05
N LEU A 54 3.51 11.83 10.07
CA LEU A 54 2.18 11.92 10.66
C LEU A 54 1.75 13.38 10.81
N GLY A 55 0.46 13.64 10.62
CA GLY A 55 -0.14 14.97 10.73
C GLY A 55 -0.62 15.51 9.40
N ALA A 56 -0.09 16.65 8.95
CA ALA A 56 -0.40 17.22 7.63
C ALA A 56 0.33 16.45 6.52
N VAL A 57 -0.28 15.35 6.06
CA VAL A 57 0.27 14.49 5.00
C VAL A 57 -0.42 14.81 3.67
N GLY A 58 0.26 15.53 2.82
CA GLY A 58 -0.14 15.86 1.45
C GLY A 58 0.76 15.20 0.41
N GLU A 59 0.66 15.67 -0.83
CA GLU A 59 1.42 15.15 -1.97
C GLU A 59 2.94 15.16 -1.73
N ALA A 60 3.48 16.26 -1.18
CA ALA A 60 4.91 16.39 -0.92
C ALA A 60 5.43 15.33 0.06
N GLN A 61 4.66 15.00 1.11
CA GLN A 61 5.01 13.96 2.07
C GLN A 61 4.94 12.56 1.44
N VAL A 62 3.94 12.33 0.59
CA VAL A 62 3.80 11.08 -0.16
C VAL A 62 5.00 10.88 -1.09
N GLN A 63 5.35 11.87 -1.90
CA GLN A 63 6.52 11.83 -2.77
C GLN A 63 7.82 11.61 -1.97
N GLN A 64 7.99 12.34 -0.86
CA GLN A 64 9.15 12.19 0.01
C GLN A 64 9.28 10.78 0.57
N ALA A 65 8.19 10.18 1.07
CA ALA A 65 8.21 8.84 1.64
C ALA A 65 8.60 7.78 0.61
N VAL A 66 8.00 7.83 -0.59
CA VAL A 66 8.28 6.85 -1.67
C VAL A 66 9.70 7.02 -2.21
N CYS A 67 10.18 8.27 -2.40
CA CYS A 67 11.56 8.51 -2.82
C CYS A 67 12.58 8.04 -1.76
N LEU A 68 12.28 8.21 -0.48
CA LEU A 68 13.14 7.69 0.60
C LEU A 68 13.14 6.17 0.62
N ALA A 69 12.00 5.51 0.38
CA ALA A 69 11.94 4.07 0.24
C ALA A 69 12.81 3.56 -0.92
N ALA A 70 12.71 4.18 -2.10
CA ALA A 70 13.54 3.87 -3.26
C ALA A 70 15.04 4.06 -2.95
N ARG A 71 15.42 5.19 -2.32
CA ARG A 71 16.80 5.45 -1.91
C ARG A 71 17.31 4.47 -0.85
N SER A 72 16.44 4.00 0.04
CA SER A 72 16.80 2.99 1.03
C SER A 72 17.13 1.65 0.37
N LEU A 73 16.39 1.27 -0.68
CA LEU A 73 16.69 0.08 -1.49
C LEU A 73 17.99 0.26 -2.28
N ASP A 74 18.20 1.43 -2.87
CA ASP A 74 19.41 1.74 -3.67
C ASP A 74 20.69 1.69 -2.80
N ALA A 75 20.61 2.15 -1.55
CA ALA A 75 21.72 2.11 -0.60
C ALA A 75 22.21 0.69 -0.25
N LEU A 76 21.43 -0.35 -0.57
CA LEU A 76 21.83 -1.75 -0.36
C LEU A 76 22.79 -2.26 -1.43
N GLY A 77 23.00 -1.51 -2.52
CA GLY A 77 23.97 -1.86 -3.56
C GLY A 77 23.63 -3.13 -4.37
N ALA A 78 22.35 -3.53 -4.40
CA ALA A 78 21.85 -4.70 -5.10
C ALA A 78 20.74 -4.31 -6.09
N GLU A 79 20.43 -5.16 -7.08
CA GLU A 79 19.31 -4.95 -7.99
C GLU A 79 17.98 -5.02 -7.21
N TRP A 80 17.15 -3.99 -7.36
CA TRP A 80 15.89 -3.88 -6.64
C TRP A 80 14.73 -3.45 -7.55
N VAL A 81 13.53 -3.76 -7.10
CA VAL A 81 12.26 -3.36 -7.72
C VAL A 81 11.39 -2.72 -6.64
N LEU A 82 10.77 -1.58 -6.93
CA LEU A 82 9.71 -0.99 -6.11
C LEU A 82 8.38 -1.13 -6.87
N GLU A 83 7.47 -1.90 -6.31
CA GLU A 83 6.09 -2.02 -6.80
C GLU A 83 5.21 -1.04 -6.05
N VAL A 84 4.39 -0.32 -6.81
CA VAL A 84 3.50 0.74 -6.30
C VAL A 84 2.07 0.43 -6.72
N SER A 85 1.12 0.72 -5.84
CA SER A 85 -0.32 0.60 -6.07
C SER A 85 -1.07 1.71 -5.34
N HIS A 86 -2.40 1.75 -5.51
CA HIS A 86 -3.23 2.74 -4.85
C HIS A 86 -4.56 2.15 -4.39
N MET A 87 -4.78 2.06 -3.07
CA MET A 87 -6.01 1.50 -2.49
C MET A 87 -7.27 2.27 -2.88
N GLY A 88 -7.17 3.60 -2.98
CA GLY A 88 -8.29 4.45 -3.43
C GLY A 88 -8.75 4.14 -4.85
N TYR A 89 -7.87 3.66 -5.73
CA TYR A 89 -8.26 3.18 -7.06
C TYR A 89 -9.12 1.92 -6.96
N LEU A 90 -8.71 0.95 -6.16
CA LEU A 90 -9.45 -0.31 -5.96
C LEU A 90 -10.80 -0.07 -5.26
N PHE A 91 -10.82 0.79 -4.24
CA PHE A 91 -12.06 1.15 -3.57
C PHE A 91 -13.00 1.91 -4.49
N GLY A 92 -12.49 2.87 -5.26
CA GLY A 92 -13.26 3.56 -6.28
C GLY A 92 -13.84 2.61 -7.34
N LEU A 93 -13.08 1.59 -7.76
CA LEU A 93 -13.58 0.56 -8.65
C LEU A 93 -14.70 -0.27 -8.00
N PHE A 94 -14.53 -0.67 -6.75
CA PHE A 94 -15.57 -1.41 -6.02
C PHE A 94 -16.86 -0.60 -5.90
N ASP A 95 -16.75 0.69 -5.60
CA ASP A 95 -17.91 1.61 -5.55
C ASP A 95 -18.60 1.71 -6.92
N ALA A 96 -17.82 1.88 -8.00
CA ALA A 96 -18.35 1.97 -9.35
C ALA A 96 -19.06 0.70 -9.83
N LEU A 97 -18.63 -0.46 -9.33
CA LEU A 97 -19.22 -1.77 -9.66
C LEU A 97 -20.32 -2.19 -8.67
N GLY A 98 -20.60 -1.41 -7.64
CA GLY A 98 -21.60 -1.75 -6.62
C GLY A 98 -21.21 -2.93 -5.75
N VAL A 99 -19.92 -3.14 -5.48
CA VAL A 99 -19.42 -4.23 -4.63
C VAL A 99 -19.89 -4.02 -3.19
N PRO A 100 -20.64 -4.99 -2.61
CA PRO A 100 -21.05 -4.92 -1.21
C PRO A 100 -19.83 -4.89 -0.27
N ASP A 101 -19.90 -4.10 0.81
CA ASP A 101 -18.80 -3.96 1.76
C ASP A 101 -18.33 -5.31 2.33
N ALA A 102 -19.25 -6.21 2.63
CA ALA A 102 -18.96 -7.55 3.14
C ALA A 102 -18.13 -8.43 2.17
N ALA A 103 -18.14 -8.11 0.85
CA ALA A 103 -17.40 -8.86 -0.17
C ALA A 103 -16.03 -8.29 -0.48
N ARG A 104 -15.78 -7.00 -0.15
CA ARG A 104 -14.56 -6.26 -0.56
C ARG A 104 -13.28 -6.94 -0.09
N ALA A 105 -13.22 -7.36 1.17
CA ALA A 105 -12.03 -8.00 1.73
C ALA A 105 -11.67 -9.29 0.96
N LYS A 106 -12.67 -10.12 0.65
CA LYS A 106 -12.47 -11.36 -0.11
C LYS A 106 -12.04 -11.09 -1.55
N LEU A 107 -12.61 -10.09 -2.20
CA LEU A 107 -12.22 -9.73 -3.57
C LEU A 107 -10.79 -9.17 -3.62
N LEU A 108 -10.37 -8.36 -2.63
CA LEU A 108 -8.98 -7.92 -2.51
C LEU A 108 -8.01 -9.07 -2.29
N GLU A 109 -8.39 -10.07 -1.49
CA GLU A 109 -7.59 -11.29 -1.32
C GLU A 109 -7.38 -12.00 -2.65
N LYS A 110 -8.45 -12.19 -3.44
CA LYS A 110 -8.37 -12.86 -4.74
C LYS A 110 -7.63 -12.05 -5.81
N LEU A 111 -7.69 -10.72 -5.74
CA LEU A 111 -6.84 -9.84 -6.55
C LEU A 111 -5.34 -10.04 -6.24
N ARG A 112 -4.97 -10.09 -4.94
CA ARG A 112 -3.59 -10.33 -4.50
C ARG A 112 -3.06 -11.71 -4.94
N GLU A 113 -3.91 -12.73 -4.92
CA GLU A 113 -3.57 -14.07 -5.38
C GLU A 113 -3.42 -14.16 -6.91
N LYS A 114 -3.84 -13.12 -7.64
CA LYS A 114 -3.84 -13.06 -9.12
C LYS A 114 -4.56 -14.23 -9.78
N ASN A 115 -5.59 -14.76 -9.12
CA ASN A 115 -6.37 -15.90 -9.61
C ASN A 115 -7.69 -15.41 -10.23
N ALA A 116 -7.70 -15.27 -11.57
CA ALA A 116 -8.87 -14.78 -12.31
C ALA A 116 -10.11 -15.64 -12.13
N HIS A 117 -9.94 -16.97 -12.02
CA HIS A 117 -11.08 -17.90 -11.86
C HIS A 117 -11.75 -17.70 -10.50
N GLU A 118 -10.97 -17.69 -9.42
CA GLU A 118 -11.50 -17.49 -8.07
C GLU A 118 -12.03 -16.07 -7.86
N LEU A 119 -11.39 -15.06 -8.48
CA LEU A 119 -11.87 -13.69 -8.43
C LEU A 119 -13.26 -13.56 -9.08
N ARG A 120 -13.46 -14.18 -10.24
CA ARG A 120 -14.77 -14.23 -10.93
C ARG A 120 -15.82 -14.98 -10.10
N ALA A 121 -15.46 -16.12 -9.54
CA ALA A 121 -16.36 -16.89 -8.67
C ALA A 121 -16.77 -16.08 -7.42
N ALA A 122 -15.82 -15.38 -6.79
CA ALA A 122 -16.09 -14.51 -5.65
C ALA A 122 -16.96 -13.30 -6.01
N ALA A 123 -16.77 -12.71 -7.20
CA ALA A 123 -17.59 -11.62 -7.72
C ALA A 123 -19.04 -12.08 -7.95
N GLY A 124 -19.25 -13.25 -8.58
CA GLY A 124 -20.57 -13.85 -8.75
C GLY A 124 -21.26 -14.18 -7.42
N ALA A 125 -20.51 -14.72 -6.45
CA ALA A 125 -21.02 -14.99 -5.10
C ALA A 125 -21.42 -13.70 -4.35
N ALA A 126 -20.79 -12.57 -4.68
CA ALA A 126 -21.14 -11.24 -4.18
C ALA A 126 -22.34 -10.60 -4.91
N GLY A 127 -22.94 -11.29 -5.90
CA GLY A 127 -24.08 -10.80 -6.67
C GLY A 127 -23.72 -9.84 -7.80
N LEU A 128 -22.45 -9.77 -8.20
CA LEU A 128 -22.05 -8.93 -9.33
C LEU A 128 -22.43 -9.58 -10.67
N ALA A 129 -22.89 -8.76 -11.62
CA ALA A 129 -23.14 -9.21 -12.99
C ALA A 129 -21.82 -9.56 -13.70
N ASP A 130 -21.88 -10.45 -14.71
CA ASP A 130 -20.71 -10.92 -15.45
C ASP A 130 -19.86 -9.76 -16.02
N ALA A 131 -20.50 -8.72 -16.56
CA ALA A 131 -19.79 -7.55 -17.04
C ALA A 131 -18.99 -6.82 -15.95
N ALA A 132 -19.49 -6.76 -14.71
CA ALA A 132 -18.77 -6.19 -13.58
C ALA A 132 -17.61 -7.10 -13.15
N ALA A 133 -17.81 -8.41 -13.17
CA ALA A 133 -16.76 -9.39 -12.90
C ALA A 133 -15.65 -9.34 -13.97
N ASP A 134 -15.97 -9.12 -15.25
CA ASP A 134 -14.98 -8.92 -16.32
C ASP A 134 -14.12 -7.69 -16.08
N ILE A 135 -14.74 -6.57 -15.69
CA ILE A 135 -14.04 -5.34 -15.38
C ILE A 135 -13.11 -5.55 -14.17
N LEU A 136 -13.59 -6.22 -13.13
CA LEU A 136 -12.79 -6.53 -11.97
C LEU A 136 -11.59 -7.42 -12.32
N CYS A 137 -11.79 -8.45 -13.16
CA CYS A 137 -10.72 -9.30 -13.65
C CYS A 137 -9.71 -8.55 -14.53
N SER A 138 -10.11 -7.48 -15.23
CA SER A 138 -9.18 -6.68 -16.03
C SER A 138 -8.08 -6.01 -15.20
N VAL A 139 -8.31 -5.78 -13.90
CA VAL A 139 -7.30 -5.26 -12.97
C VAL A 139 -6.08 -6.17 -12.89
N LEU A 140 -6.24 -7.49 -13.07
CA LEU A 140 -5.12 -8.45 -13.06
C LEU A 140 -4.08 -8.17 -14.14
N SER A 141 -4.46 -7.46 -15.21
CA SER A 141 -3.56 -7.04 -16.28
C SER A 141 -2.89 -5.68 -16.02
N LEU A 142 -3.30 -4.97 -14.97
CA LEU A 142 -2.73 -3.68 -14.57
C LEU A 142 -1.47 -3.87 -13.73
N CYS A 143 -0.47 -4.53 -14.30
CA CYS A 143 0.84 -4.72 -13.70
C CYS A 143 1.93 -4.65 -14.77
N GLY A 144 3.07 -4.02 -14.44
CA GLY A 144 4.19 -3.88 -15.38
C GLY A 144 4.93 -2.56 -15.28
N SER A 145 5.39 -2.04 -16.43
CA SER A 145 6.08 -0.75 -16.47
C SER A 145 5.18 0.36 -15.91
N TYR A 146 5.79 1.33 -15.24
CA TYR A 146 5.03 2.40 -14.57
C TYR A 146 4.14 3.16 -15.55
N ALA A 147 4.71 3.67 -16.63
CA ALA A 147 4.00 4.50 -17.62
C ALA A 147 2.88 3.74 -18.35
N ASP A 148 3.16 2.52 -18.85
CA ASP A 148 2.15 1.75 -19.61
C ASP A 148 0.99 1.31 -18.71
N THR A 149 1.29 0.93 -17.46
CA THR A 149 0.27 0.49 -16.51
C THR A 149 -0.58 1.67 -16.05
N LEU A 150 0.04 2.85 -15.83
CA LEU A 150 -0.66 4.08 -15.47
C LEU A 150 -1.64 4.49 -16.58
N ALA A 151 -1.22 4.47 -17.85
CA ALA A 151 -2.09 4.76 -18.99
C ALA A 151 -3.29 3.81 -19.08
N LYS A 152 -3.08 2.51 -18.86
CA LYS A 152 -4.15 1.51 -18.82
C LYS A 152 -5.09 1.75 -17.65
N ALA A 153 -4.56 2.06 -16.46
CA ALA A 153 -5.38 2.37 -15.28
C ALA A 153 -6.22 3.62 -15.49
N ALA A 154 -5.66 4.68 -16.10
CA ALA A 154 -6.39 5.89 -16.46
C ALA A 154 -7.56 5.61 -17.41
N ALA A 155 -7.36 4.77 -18.43
CA ALA A 155 -8.39 4.38 -19.37
C ALA A 155 -9.55 3.59 -18.74
N LEU A 156 -9.31 2.89 -17.62
CA LEU A 156 -10.31 2.13 -16.89
C LEU A 156 -11.04 2.94 -15.81
N CYS A 157 -10.69 4.21 -15.59
CA CYS A 157 -11.32 5.04 -14.58
C CYS A 157 -12.83 5.22 -14.84
N ARG A 158 -13.63 4.98 -13.80
CA ARG A 158 -15.11 5.04 -13.86
C ARG A 158 -15.71 6.13 -13.00
N ASN A 159 -14.96 6.67 -12.05
CA ASN A 159 -15.40 7.72 -11.14
C ASN A 159 -14.26 8.65 -10.74
N ASP A 160 -14.58 9.70 -9.98
CA ASP A 160 -13.61 10.72 -9.54
C ASP A 160 -12.59 10.16 -8.55
N ALA A 161 -12.97 9.17 -7.71
CA ALA A 161 -12.03 8.54 -6.78
C ALA A 161 -10.91 7.80 -7.51
N MET A 162 -11.24 7.08 -8.59
CA MET A 162 -10.23 6.41 -9.42
C MET A 162 -9.35 7.45 -10.15
N ARG A 163 -9.94 8.54 -10.67
CA ARG A 163 -9.18 9.63 -11.31
C ARG A 163 -8.23 10.31 -10.34
N ALA A 164 -8.66 10.57 -9.11
CA ALA A 164 -7.81 11.14 -8.07
C ALA A 164 -6.62 10.21 -7.73
N ALA A 165 -6.87 8.91 -7.62
CA ALA A 165 -5.82 7.93 -7.37
C ALA A 165 -4.79 7.87 -8.52
N VAL A 166 -5.25 7.95 -9.78
CA VAL A 166 -4.37 8.02 -10.95
C VAL A 166 -3.55 9.31 -10.93
N ALA A 167 -4.15 10.46 -10.60
CA ALA A 167 -3.42 11.72 -10.49
C ALA A 167 -2.32 11.69 -9.41
N GLU A 168 -2.59 11.07 -8.25
CA GLU A 168 -1.54 10.85 -7.23
C GLU A 168 -0.39 9.98 -7.77
N LEU A 169 -0.70 8.94 -8.53
CA LEU A 169 0.33 8.10 -9.17
C LEU A 169 1.10 8.87 -10.26
N GLU A 170 0.43 9.70 -11.07
CA GLU A 170 1.07 10.56 -12.07
C GLU A 170 2.07 11.52 -11.43
N ALA A 171 1.71 12.12 -10.29
CA ALA A 171 2.58 13.02 -9.55
C ALA A 171 3.87 12.36 -9.01
N LEU A 172 3.87 11.02 -8.88
CA LEU A 172 5.03 10.26 -8.46
C LEU A 172 5.97 9.87 -9.61
N ALA A 173 5.51 9.89 -10.86
CA ALA A 173 6.28 9.40 -12.01
C ALA A 173 7.65 10.12 -12.12
N VAL A 174 7.65 11.46 -12.17
CA VAL A 174 8.87 12.26 -12.31
C VAL A 174 9.84 12.13 -11.14
N PRO A 175 9.40 12.20 -9.86
CA PRO A 175 10.28 11.93 -8.73
C PRO A 175 10.93 10.54 -8.77
N LEU A 176 10.21 9.52 -9.21
CA LEU A 176 10.68 8.14 -9.23
C LEU A 176 11.58 7.80 -10.44
N GLU A 177 11.47 8.51 -11.56
CA GLU A 177 12.37 8.34 -12.71
C GLU A 177 13.85 8.52 -12.34
N LYS A 178 14.15 9.28 -11.29
CA LYS A 178 15.51 9.52 -10.80
C LYS A 178 16.04 8.42 -9.87
N ALA A 179 15.24 7.42 -9.58
CA ALA A 179 15.64 6.29 -8.75
C ALA A 179 16.52 5.31 -9.55
N GLY A 180 17.52 4.72 -8.90
CA GLY A 180 18.51 3.84 -9.55
C GLY A 180 17.99 2.44 -9.90
N GLY A 181 16.79 2.05 -9.48
CA GLY A 181 16.23 0.72 -9.71
C GLY A 181 15.02 0.69 -10.63
N VAL A 182 14.30 -0.42 -10.61
CA VAL A 182 13.11 -0.64 -11.43
C VAL A 182 11.86 -0.25 -10.63
N ILE A 183 11.08 0.68 -11.15
CA ILE A 183 9.78 1.06 -10.60
C ILE A 183 8.66 0.44 -11.45
N ARG A 184 7.70 -0.19 -10.79
CA ARG A 184 6.54 -0.81 -11.43
C ARG A 184 5.24 -0.37 -10.79
N LEU A 185 4.17 -0.30 -11.57
CA LEU A 185 2.82 -0.32 -11.03
C LEU A 185 2.30 -1.75 -11.01
N ASP A 186 1.65 -2.12 -9.90
CA ASP A 186 0.90 -3.36 -9.79
C ASP A 186 -0.40 -3.09 -9.03
N MET A 187 -1.49 -2.86 -9.76
CA MET A 187 -2.78 -2.52 -9.16
C MET A 187 -3.43 -3.70 -8.42
N THR A 188 -2.83 -4.90 -8.48
CA THR A 188 -3.23 -6.03 -7.65
C THR A 188 -2.56 -6.04 -6.28
N LEU A 189 -1.51 -5.22 -6.10
CA LEU A 189 -0.88 -5.02 -4.81
C LEU A 189 -1.85 -4.26 -3.90
N ALA A 190 -2.59 -5.00 -3.08
CA ALA A 190 -3.53 -4.45 -2.13
C ALA A 190 -2.99 -4.61 -0.70
N GLY A 191 -3.06 -3.55 0.07
CA GLY A 191 -2.82 -3.57 1.50
C GLY A 191 -4.04 -4.14 2.26
N GLU A 192 -3.92 -4.20 3.59
CA GLU A 192 -5.08 -4.51 4.45
C GLU A 192 -6.07 -3.33 4.38
N MET A 193 -7.34 -3.63 4.10
CA MET A 193 -8.40 -2.61 3.93
C MET A 193 -8.54 -1.66 5.12
N GLU A 194 -8.35 -2.19 6.32
CA GLU A 194 -8.51 -1.41 7.55
C GLU A 194 -7.30 -0.54 7.87
N TYR A 195 -6.18 -0.77 7.20
CA TYR A 195 -4.92 -0.09 7.47
C TYR A 195 -4.60 0.97 6.41
N TYR A 196 -4.58 0.58 5.12
CA TYR A 196 -4.17 1.47 4.03
C TYR A 196 -5.39 2.05 3.28
N ASN A 197 -5.37 3.35 3.03
CA ASN A 197 -6.45 4.06 2.32
C ASN A 197 -6.00 4.83 1.08
N GLY A 198 -4.71 4.92 0.83
CA GLY A 198 -4.11 5.63 -0.31
C GLY A 198 -3.05 4.79 -1.00
N LEU A 199 -1.93 5.43 -1.30
CA LEU A 199 -0.77 4.77 -1.89
C LEU A 199 -0.28 3.59 -1.04
N VAL A 200 0.11 2.50 -1.68
CA VAL A 200 0.82 1.37 -1.08
C VAL A 200 2.00 0.97 -1.96
N PHE A 201 3.08 0.51 -1.34
CA PHE A 201 4.27 0.12 -2.08
C PHE A 201 5.06 -0.98 -1.37
N GLN A 202 5.77 -1.80 -2.15
CA GLN A 202 6.64 -2.86 -1.66
C GLN A 202 7.95 -2.86 -2.42
N GLY A 203 9.04 -2.99 -1.69
CA GLY A 203 10.39 -3.07 -2.23
C GLY A 203 10.96 -4.48 -2.18
N TYR A 204 11.54 -4.91 -3.27
CA TYR A 204 12.12 -6.24 -3.43
C TYR A 204 13.59 -6.15 -3.84
N LEU A 205 14.41 -7.03 -3.33
CA LEU A 205 15.72 -7.33 -3.88
C LEU A 205 15.63 -8.59 -4.75
N LYS A 206 16.30 -8.60 -5.90
CA LYS A 206 16.30 -9.75 -6.82
C LYS A 206 16.75 -11.05 -6.14
N ALA A 207 17.62 -10.95 -5.15
CA ALA A 207 18.13 -12.11 -4.41
C ALA A 207 17.17 -12.65 -3.34
N LEU A 208 16.06 -11.96 -3.04
CA LEU A 208 15.15 -12.34 -1.96
C LEU A 208 13.75 -12.68 -2.50
N PRO A 209 13.15 -13.81 -2.07
CA PRO A 209 11.83 -14.23 -2.57
C PRO A 209 10.64 -13.48 -1.94
N ARG A 210 10.91 -12.51 -1.07
CA ARG A 210 9.89 -11.75 -0.33
C ARG A 210 10.22 -10.27 -0.32
N PRO A 211 9.23 -9.38 -0.16
CA PRO A 211 9.49 -7.96 -0.01
C PRO A 211 10.36 -7.70 1.22
N LEU A 212 11.36 -6.87 1.03
CA LEU A 212 12.24 -6.39 2.10
C LEU A 212 11.68 -5.13 2.77
N LEU A 213 10.95 -4.32 2.00
CA LEU A 213 10.36 -3.05 2.44
C LEU A 213 8.87 -3.05 2.10
N LYS A 214 8.04 -2.56 3.02
CA LYS A 214 6.61 -2.32 2.80
C LYS A 214 6.22 -0.97 3.36
N GLY A 215 5.36 -0.26 2.65
CA GLY A 215 4.87 1.04 3.10
C GLY A 215 3.57 1.45 2.44
N GLY A 216 3.05 2.59 2.88
CA GLY A 216 1.84 3.16 2.31
C GLY A 216 1.22 4.25 3.19
N ARG A 217 0.13 4.84 2.68
CA ARG A 217 -0.69 5.83 3.36
C ARG A 217 -1.74 5.16 4.23
N TYR A 218 -1.79 5.52 5.51
CA TYR A 218 -2.64 4.88 6.51
C TYR A 218 -3.37 5.90 7.41
N ASP A 219 -4.00 6.89 6.79
CA ASP A 219 -4.77 7.94 7.49
C ASP A 219 -5.84 7.36 8.41
N LEU A 220 -6.52 6.27 7.98
CA LEU A 220 -7.59 5.64 8.77
C LEU A 220 -7.10 5.12 10.12
N LEU A 221 -5.87 4.63 10.18
CA LEU A 221 -5.26 4.24 11.46
C LEU A 221 -4.97 5.48 12.30
N MET A 222 -4.36 6.50 11.72
CA MET A 222 -3.99 7.72 12.43
C MET A 222 -5.21 8.45 13.00
N GLN A 223 -6.29 8.52 12.26
CA GLN A 223 -7.55 9.16 12.68
C GLN A 223 -8.19 8.52 13.93
N LYS A 224 -7.88 7.26 14.23
CA LYS A 224 -8.32 6.61 15.48
C LYS A 224 -7.68 7.24 16.73
N PHE A 225 -6.53 7.91 16.56
CA PHE A 225 -5.78 8.55 17.65
C PHE A 225 -5.83 10.07 17.57
N THR A 226 -5.70 10.63 16.37
CA THR A 226 -5.67 12.07 16.14
C THR A 226 -6.61 12.40 14.96
N PRO A 227 -7.86 12.85 15.22
CA PRO A 227 -8.82 13.19 14.19
C PRO A 227 -8.26 14.23 13.20
N GLY A 228 -8.46 13.99 11.90
CA GLY A 228 -8.02 14.88 10.83
C GLY A 228 -6.53 14.78 10.45
N ALA A 229 -5.74 13.98 11.17
CA ALA A 229 -4.35 13.73 10.82
C ALA A 229 -4.23 12.61 9.77
N GLY A 230 -3.32 12.78 8.81
CA GLY A 230 -2.89 11.76 7.88
C GLY A 230 -1.62 11.04 8.35
N ALA A 231 -1.29 9.94 7.69
CA ALA A 231 -0.04 9.23 7.95
C ALA A 231 0.45 8.46 6.72
N ILE A 232 1.77 8.47 6.51
CA ILE A 232 2.46 7.65 5.52
C ILE A 232 3.81 7.22 6.08
N GLY A 233 4.19 5.98 5.81
CA GLY A 233 5.47 5.46 6.25
C GLY A 233 5.83 4.15 5.58
N PHE A 234 7.01 3.62 5.94
CA PHE A 234 7.48 2.32 5.49
C PHE A 234 8.48 1.70 6.49
N ALA A 235 8.60 0.40 6.39
CA ALA A 235 9.59 -0.38 7.14
C ALA A 235 10.03 -1.64 6.40
#